data_d3b39bf91bcc2cc8baff57931261ec02
#
_entry.id   d3b39bf91bcc2cc8baff57931261ec02
#
_cell.length_a   1.000
_cell.length_b   1.000
_cell.length_c   1.000
_cell.angle_alpha   90.00
_cell.angle_beta   90.00
_cell.angle_gamma   90.00
#
_symmetry.space_group_name_H-M   'P 1'
#
loop_
_entity.id
_entity.type
_entity.pdbx_description
1 polymer ?
#
loop_
_entity_poly.entity_id
_entity_poly.type
_entity_poly.pdbx_seq_one_letter_code
_entity_poly.pdbx_strand_id
1 'polypeptide(L)'
;MAQEDVAPIRVGLLGAGTVGSQTARLLVEQKDELAARIGRPIELTGVACLDPAETDPFPWIDKAIVTTDTMSVATNSDIVIELIGGTGVARKFVLAAIESGASVVTANKALLAKYGPEIYAAAEAKGVDIYFEASVGGAIPFLKPLRESLVGDKVTSMLGIVNGTTNYILDEMTTKGLDFDDVLKDAQAKGYAEADPTGDIEGYDAANKAAIMATLGFHTSVTIDDVSVEGITKITADDIAAATAENKVIKLLAVVENTDAGVSARVYPALISNTHPLASVHGSFNAVFVKAEAADDLMFYGRGAGGAPTASA
;
A
#
# COMPACT_ATOMS: atom_id res chain seq x y z
N MET A 1 -40.94 -13.70 1.29
CA MET A 1 -40.23 -14.28 0.13
C MET A 1 -39.14 -15.13 0.71
N ALA A 2 -39.08 -16.43 0.38
CA ALA A 2 -37.94 -17.26 0.80
C ALA A 2 -36.66 -16.63 0.23
N GLN A 3 -35.66 -16.39 1.07
CA GLN A 3 -34.31 -16.10 0.61
C GLN A 3 -33.89 -17.31 -0.22
N GLU A 4 -33.71 -17.13 -1.52
CA GLU A 4 -33.02 -18.11 -2.33
C GLU A 4 -31.66 -18.35 -1.66
N ASP A 5 -31.30 -19.62 -1.53
CA ASP A 5 -30.06 -20.09 -0.90
C ASP A 5 -28.89 -19.72 -1.83
N VAL A 6 -28.49 -18.45 -1.79
CA VAL A 6 -27.40 -17.93 -2.63
C VAL A 6 -26.07 -18.45 -2.07
N ALA A 7 -25.33 -19.21 -2.86
CA ALA A 7 -24.05 -19.76 -2.46
C ALA A 7 -23.08 -18.62 -2.01
N PRO A 8 -22.33 -18.80 -0.93
CA PRO A 8 -21.41 -17.78 -0.43
C PRO A 8 -20.31 -17.44 -1.44
N ILE A 9 -19.78 -16.21 -1.35
CA ILE A 9 -18.53 -15.84 -2.00
C ILE A 9 -17.40 -16.47 -1.19
N ARG A 10 -16.62 -17.33 -1.82
CA ARG A 10 -15.49 -18.03 -1.19
C ARG A 10 -14.23 -17.15 -1.24
N VAL A 11 -13.69 -16.82 -0.08
CA VAL A 11 -12.47 -16.02 0.05
C VAL A 11 -11.32 -16.91 0.48
N GLY A 12 -10.23 -16.87 -0.28
CA GLY A 12 -8.95 -17.47 0.07
C GLY A 12 -7.96 -16.41 0.52
N LEU A 13 -7.31 -16.63 1.65
CA LEU A 13 -6.28 -15.75 2.20
C LEU A 13 -4.90 -16.39 2.05
N LEU A 14 -3.98 -15.70 1.38
CA LEU A 14 -2.59 -16.10 1.21
C LEU A 14 -1.71 -15.24 2.11
N GLY A 15 -1.23 -15.82 3.20
CA GLY A 15 -0.43 -15.17 4.23
C GLY A 15 -1.25 -14.76 5.47
N ALA A 16 -0.88 -15.31 6.63
CA ALA A 16 -1.53 -15.05 7.92
C ALA A 16 -0.69 -14.16 8.87
N GLY A 17 0.24 -13.37 8.32
CA GLY A 17 1.08 -12.44 9.09
C GLY A 17 0.30 -11.25 9.68
N THR A 18 1.02 -10.16 9.97
CA THR A 18 0.48 -8.96 10.63
C THR A 18 -0.80 -8.40 9.98
N VAL A 19 -0.84 -8.32 8.65
CA VAL A 19 -2.03 -7.82 7.93
C VAL A 19 -3.04 -8.93 7.71
N GLY A 20 -2.59 -10.11 7.27
CA GLY A 20 -3.48 -11.23 6.94
C GLY A 20 -4.32 -11.70 8.13
N SER A 21 -3.74 -11.77 9.34
CA SER A 21 -4.48 -12.12 10.54
C SER A 21 -5.60 -11.12 10.86
N GLN A 22 -5.36 -9.81 10.66
CA GLN A 22 -6.39 -8.79 10.86
C GLN A 22 -7.43 -8.79 9.74
N THR A 23 -7.04 -9.11 8.50
CA THR A 23 -7.98 -9.30 7.39
C THR A 23 -8.92 -10.47 7.68
N ALA A 24 -8.39 -11.62 8.11
CA ALA A 24 -9.20 -12.76 8.54
C ALA A 24 -10.16 -12.37 9.68
N ARG A 25 -9.66 -11.60 10.65
CA ARG A 25 -10.49 -11.10 11.76
C ARG A 25 -11.69 -10.30 11.26
N LEU A 26 -11.45 -9.31 10.40
CA LEU A 26 -12.52 -8.47 9.84
C LEU A 26 -13.55 -9.29 9.07
N LEU A 27 -13.09 -10.24 8.23
CA LEU A 27 -13.99 -11.14 7.48
C LEU A 27 -14.87 -11.99 8.38
N VAL A 28 -14.35 -12.47 9.51
CA VAL A 28 -15.06 -13.32 10.46
C VAL A 28 -15.99 -12.50 11.36
N GLU A 29 -15.47 -11.42 11.97
CA GLU A 29 -16.24 -10.61 12.93
C GLU A 29 -17.35 -9.78 12.27
N GLN A 30 -17.13 -9.32 11.03
CA GLN A 30 -18.08 -8.46 10.29
C GLN A 30 -18.85 -9.19 9.19
N LYS A 31 -18.85 -10.53 9.17
CA LYS A 31 -19.43 -11.33 8.08
C LYS A 31 -20.88 -10.96 7.75
N ASP A 32 -21.70 -10.73 8.77
CA ASP A 32 -23.13 -10.45 8.58
C ASP A 32 -23.34 -9.03 8.01
N GLU A 33 -22.54 -8.05 8.45
CA GLU A 33 -22.57 -6.69 7.93
C GLU A 33 -22.06 -6.64 6.48
N LEU A 34 -20.98 -7.34 6.19
CA LEU A 34 -20.44 -7.47 4.84
C LEU A 34 -21.44 -8.16 3.91
N ALA A 35 -22.06 -9.24 4.36
CA ALA A 35 -23.11 -9.93 3.60
C ALA A 35 -24.30 -9.01 3.30
N ALA A 36 -24.72 -8.20 4.28
CA ALA A 36 -25.81 -7.24 4.07
C ALA A 36 -25.47 -6.15 3.06
N ARG A 37 -24.22 -5.65 3.04
CA ARG A 37 -23.74 -4.65 2.08
C ARG A 37 -23.57 -5.19 0.67
N ILE A 38 -23.09 -6.43 0.56
CA ILE A 38 -22.81 -7.09 -0.74
C ILE A 38 -24.09 -7.71 -1.32
N GLY A 39 -25.08 -8.02 -0.47
CA GLY A 39 -26.29 -8.75 -0.84
C GLY A 39 -26.09 -10.26 -1.00
N ARG A 40 -24.93 -10.78 -0.54
CA ARG A 40 -24.55 -12.19 -0.66
C ARG A 40 -23.64 -12.60 0.51
N PRO A 41 -23.79 -13.81 1.07
CA PRO A 41 -22.87 -14.31 2.10
C PRO A 41 -21.42 -14.32 1.61
N ILE A 42 -20.49 -14.04 2.52
CA ILE A 42 -19.04 -14.13 2.29
C ILE A 42 -18.44 -15.09 3.31
N GLU A 43 -17.55 -15.96 2.86
CA GLU A 43 -16.96 -17.00 3.69
C GLU A 43 -15.46 -17.10 3.45
N LEU A 44 -14.66 -17.05 4.54
CA LEU A 44 -13.24 -17.36 4.51
C LEU A 44 -13.09 -18.89 4.45
N THR A 45 -12.73 -19.44 3.28
CA THR A 45 -12.70 -20.89 3.02
C THR A 45 -11.31 -21.51 3.05
N GLY A 46 -10.25 -20.68 3.05
CA GLY A 46 -8.89 -21.17 3.10
C GLY A 46 -7.91 -20.09 3.58
N VAL A 47 -6.99 -20.46 4.45
CA VAL A 47 -5.88 -19.62 4.93
C VAL A 47 -4.57 -20.35 4.67
N ALA A 48 -3.77 -19.85 3.73
CA ALA A 48 -2.48 -20.41 3.42
C ALA A 48 -1.36 -19.69 4.16
N CYS A 49 -0.49 -20.43 4.83
CA CYS A 49 0.71 -19.92 5.51
C CYS A 49 1.86 -20.95 5.39
N LEU A 50 3.07 -20.51 5.71
CA LEU A 50 4.24 -21.42 5.65
C LEU A 50 4.21 -22.44 6.78
N ASP A 51 3.83 -22.01 7.98
CA ASP A 51 3.67 -22.87 9.15
C ASP A 51 2.26 -22.62 9.76
N PRO A 52 1.40 -23.65 9.85
CA PRO A 52 0.09 -23.53 10.50
C PRO A 52 0.14 -22.95 11.93
N ALA A 53 1.22 -23.17 12.67
CA ALA A 53 1.43 -22.61 14.00
C ALA A 53 1.45 -21.05 14.01
N GLU A 54 1.77 -20.41 12.89
CA GLU A 54 1.69 -18.95 12.74
C GLU A 54 0.29 -18.40 13.06
N THR A 55 -0.74 -19.23 12.90
CA THR A 55 -2.13 -18.85 13.17
C THR A 55 -2.56 -19.07 14.64
N ASP A 56 -1.75 -19.70 15.48
CA ASP A 56 -2.10 -20.04 16.87
C ASP A 56 -2.46 -18.82 17.74
N PRO A 57 -1.83 -17.64 17.57
CA PRO A 57 -2.23 -16.45 18.33
C PRO A 57 -3.58 -15.86 17.88
N PHE A 58 -4.22 -16.37 16.82
CA PHE A 58 -5.39 -15.76 16.20
C PHE A 58 -6.63 -16.66 16.34
N PRO A 59 -7.40 -16.55 17.45
CA PRO A 59 -8.53 -17.44 17.73
C PRO A 59 -9.71 -17.30 16.76
N TRP A 60 -9.74 -16.23 15.97
CA TRP A 60 -10.75 -16.01 14.92
C TRP A 60 -10.46 -16.77 13.62
N ILE A 61 -9.28 -17.38 13.47
CA ILE A 61 -8.96 -18.24 12.32
C ILE A 61 -9.28 -19.68 12.68
N ASP A 62 -10.27 -20.26 12.01
CA ASP A 62 -10.59 -21.68 12.15
C ASP A 62 -9.42 -22.53 11.63
N LYS A 63 -8.88 -23.39 12.51
CA LYS A 63 -7.75 -24.25 12.18
C LYS A 63 -8.07 -25.26 11.08
N ALA A 64 -9.34 -25.61 10.88
CA ALA A 64 -9.78 -26.55 9.84
C ALA A 64 -9.55 -26.03 8.41
N ILE A 65 -9.46 -24.71 8.23
CA ILE A 65 -9.22 -24.09 6.92
C ILE A 65 -7.77 -23.64 6.71
N VAL A 66 -6.89 -23.87 7.69
CA VAL A 66 -5.45 -23.52 7.60
C VAL A 66 -4.70 -24.59 6.85
N THR A 67 -3.87 -24.20 5.89
CA THR A 67 -3.09 -25.14 5.07
C THR A 67 -1.75 -24.54 4.64
N THR A 68 -0.80 -25.42 4.29
CA THR A 68 0.43 -25.06 3.59
C THR A 68 0.29 -25.13 2.06
N ASP A 69 -0.82 -25.65 1.55
CA ASP A 69 -1.10 -25.72 0.12
C ASP A 69 -1.67 -24.40 -0.41
N THR A 70 -0.79 -23.44 -0.60
CA THR A 70 -1.14 -22.12 -1.11
C THR A 70 -1.76 -22.17 -2.51
N MET A 71 -1.36 -23.14 -3.35
CA MET A 71 -1.90 -23.28 -4.70
C MET A 71 -3.37 -23.69 -4.65
N SER A 72 -3.70 -24.65 -3.78
CA SER A 72 -5.10 -25.07 -3.60
C SER A 72 -5.99 -23.90 -3.15
N VAL A 73 -5.54 -23.09 -2.19
CA VAL A 73 -6.30 -21.90 -1.76
C VAL A 73 -6.46 -20.90 -2.90
N ALA A 74 -5.38 -20.62 -3.66
CA ALA A 74 -5.40 -19.66 -4.77
C ALA A 74 -6.36 -20.08 -5.89
N THR A 75 -6.52 -21.37 -6.17
CA THR A 75 -7.29 -21.87 -7.32
C THR A 75 -8.71 -22.33 -6.99
N ASN A 76 -9.08 -22.39 -5.72
CA ASN A 76 -10.42 -22.84 -5.29
C ASN A 76 -11.25 -21.74 -4.61
N SER A 77 -10.90 -20.47 -4.81
CA SER A 77 -11.59 -19.31 -4.24
C SER A 77 -12.22 -18.45 -5.33
N ASP A 78 -13.25 -17.69 -5.00
CA ASP A 78 -13.87 -16.70 -5.88
C ASP A 78 -13.10 -15.35 -5.78
N ILE A 79 -12.59 -15.06 -4.58
CA ILE A 79 -11.70 -13.91 -4.29
C ILE A 79 -10.46 -14.43 -3.57
N VAL A 80 -9.29 -14.02 -4.02
CA VAL A 80 -8.01 -14.32 -3.38
C VAL A 80 -7.42 -13.05 -2.81
N ILE A 81 -7.12 -13.05 -1.51
CA ILE A 81 -6.42 -11.94 -0.84
C ILE A 81 -4.96 -12.34 -0.66
N GLU A 82 -4.05 -11.70 -1.38
CA GLU A 82 -2.60 -11.97 -1.35
C GLU A 82 -1.91 -10.98 -0.41
N LEU A 83 -1.35 -11.51 0.68
CA LEU A 83 -0.62 -10.78 1.72
C LEU A 83 0.69 -11.51 2.12
N ILE A 84 1.26 -12.29 1.20
CA ILE A 84 2.53 -13.01 1.40
C ILE A 84 3.69 -12.01 1.33
N GLY A 85 3.61 -11.05 0.40
CA GLY A 85 4.70 -10.15 0.08
C GLY A 85 5.77 -10.75 -0.83
N GLY A 86 6.75 -9.93 -1.20
CA GLY A 86 7.79 -10.29 -2.16
C GLY A 86 7.27 -10.44 -3.59
N THR A 87 8.14 -10.81 -4.52
CA THR A 87 7.78 -10.81 -5.95
C THR A 87 7.77 -12.20 -6.58
N GLY A 88 8.48 -13.18 -5.99
CA GLY A 88 8.67 -14.49 -6.60
C GLY A 88 7.43 -15.38 -6.52
N VAL A 89 7.19 -15.95 -5.34
CA VAL A 89 6.07 -16.88 -5.11
C VAL A 89 4.71 -16.18 -5.18
N ALA A 90 4.61 -14.94 -4.71
CA ALA A 90 3.37 -14.17 -4.76
C ALA A 90 2.86 -14.02 -6.20
N ARG A 91 3.76 -13.67 -7.16
CA ARG A 91 3.42 -13.59 -8.59
C ARG A 91 2.81 -14.90 -9.12
N LYS A 92 3.41 -16.04 -8.77
CA LYS A 92 2.93 -17.35 -9.20
C LYS A 92 1.49 -17.60 -8.72
N PHE A 93 1.20 -17.31 -7.47
CA PHE A 93 -0.12 -17.56 -6.89
C PHE A 93 -1.18 -16.56 -7.37
N VAL A 94 -0.81 -15.29 -7.54
CA VAL A 94 -1.72 -14.27 -8.12
C VAL A 94 -2.11 -14.65 -9.55
N LEU A 95 -1.16 -15.02 -10.40
CA LEU A 95 -1.45 -15.45 -11.76
C LEU A 95 -2.28 -16.75 -11.81
N ALA A 96 -2.03 -17.70 -10.90
CA ALA A 96 -2.83 -18.91 -10.80
C ALA A 96 -4.28 -18.64 -10.35
N ALA A 97 -4.47 -17.71 -9.41
CA ALA A 97 -5.80 -17.26 -8.98
C ALA A 97 -6.57 -16.63 -10.15
N ILE A 98 -5.94 -15.71 -10.87
CA ILE A 98 -6.53 -15.07 -12.07
C ILE A 98 -6.90 -16.11 -13.12
N GLU A 99 -5.99 -17.05 -13.41
CA GLU A 99 -6.21 -18.11 -14.40
C GLU A 99 -7.39 -19.01 -14.01
N SER A 100 -7.62 -19.25 -12.71
CA SER A 100 -8.78 -20.00 -12.20
C SER A 100 -10.09 -19.21 -12.19
N GLY A 101 -10.07 -17.93 -12.53
CA GLY A 101 -11.25 -17.05 -12.56
C GLY A 101 -11.52 -16.32 -11.25
N ALA A 102 -10.58 -16.30 -10.31
CA ALA A 102 -10.71 -15.54 -9.07
C ALA A 102 -10.33 -14.06 -9.26
N SER A 103 -11.08 -13.15 -8.65
CA SER A 103 -10.64 -11.77 -8.45
C SER A 103 -9.56 -11.73 -7.36
N VAL A 104 -8.62 -10.79 -7.47
CA VAL A 104 -7.49 -10.70 -6.54
C VAL A 104 -7.48 -9.37 -5.80
N VAL A 105 -7.23 -9.43 -4.50
CA VAL A 105 -6.96 -8.27 -3.64
C VAL A 105 -5.52 -8.41 -3.12
N THR A 106 -4.70 -7.39 -3.28
CA THR A 106 -3.30 -7.44 -2.80
C THR A 106 -2.82 -6.11 -2.23
N ALA A 107 -2.00 -6.17 -1.18
CA ALA A 107 -1.24 -5.03 -0.66
C ALA A 107 0.24 -5.05 -1.11
N ASN A 108 0.61 -5.95 -2.01
CA ASN A 108 1.99 -6.22 -2.39
C ASN A 108 2.51 -5.21 -3.42
N LYS A 109 2.94 -4.08 -2.91
CA LYS A 109 3.46 -2.98 -3.73
C LYS A 109 4.65 -3.36 -4.61
N ALA A 110 5.57 -4.22 -4.10
CA ALA A 110 6.73 -4.65 -4.85
C ALA A 110 6.34 -5.54 -6.05
N LEU A 111 5.34 -6.39 -5.87
CA LEU A 111 4.77 -7.21 -6.95
C LEU A 111 4.15 -6.33 -8.04
N LEU A 112 3.32 -5.36 -7.65
CA LEU A 112 2.62 -4.49 -8.58
C LEU A 112 3.57 -3.53 -9.31
N ALA A 113 4.55 -2.93 -8.59
CA ALA A 113 5.52 -2.03 -9.19
C ALA A 113 6.44 -2.73 -10.21
N LYS A 114 6.66 -4.03 -10.06
CA LYS A 114 7.54 -4.80 -10.97
C LYS A 114 6.78 -5.55 -12.05
N TYR A 115 5.64 -6.15 -11.72
CA TYR A 115 4.89 -7.05 -12.59
C TYR A 115 3.43 -6.61 -12.81
N GLY A 116 3.08 -5.38 -12.42
CA GLY A 116 1.73 -4.84 -12.59
C GLY A 116 1.19 -4.99 -14.01
N PRO A 117 1.93 -4.58 -15.07
CA PRO A 117 1.46 -4.72 -16.45
C PRO A 117 1.07 -6.14 -16.84
N GLU A 118 1.84 -7.15 -16.42
CA GLU A 118 1.54 -8.56 -16.66
C GLU A 118 0.27 -9.00 -15.92
N ILE A 119 0.16 -8.63 -14.64
CA ILE A 119 -0.97 -9.00 -13.78
C ILE A 119 -2.26 -8.36 -14.26
N TYR A 120 -2.22 -7.08 -14.64
CA TYR A 120 -3.39 -6.36 -15.16
C TYR A 120 -3.85 -6.94 -16.49
N ALA A 121 -2.92 -7.25 -17.40
CA ALA A 121 -3.25 -7.88 -18.68
C ALA A 121 -3.86 -9.29 -18.49
N ALA A 122 -3.35 -10.07 -17.53
CA ALA A 122 -3.91 -11.38 -17.21
C ALA A 122 -5.34 -11.28 -16.65
N ALA A 123 -5.59 -10.32 -15.74
CA ALA A 123 -6.91 -10.10 -15.15
C ALA A 123 -7.91 -9.62 -16.21
N GLU A 124 -7.53 -8.68 -17.08
CA GLU A 124 -8.34 -8.21 -18.20
C GLU A 124 -8.72 -9.35 -19.14
N ALA A 125 -7.75 -10.18 -19.54
CA ALA A 125 -7.96 -11.33 -20.42
C ALA A 125 -8.94 -12.37 -19.82
N LYS A 126 -9.00 -12.49 -18.50
CA LYS A 126 -9.91 -13.40 -17.78
C LYS A 126 -11.22 -12.75 -17.36
N GLY A 127 -11.34 -11.42 -17.47
CA GLY A 127 -12.52 -10.68 -17.03
C GLY A 127 -12.72 -10.70 -15.51
N VAL A 128 -11.62 -10.71 -14.74
CA VAL A 128 -11.62 -10.65 -13.28
C VAL A 128 -10.99 -9.34 -12.77
N ASP A 129 -11.32 -8.96 -11.54
CA ASP A 129 -10.87 -7.70 -10.96
C ASP A 129 -9.56 -7.86 -10.17
N ILE A 130 -8.75 -6.79 -10.17
CA ILE A 130 -7.62 -6.61 -9.27
C ILE A 130 -7.86 -5.37 -8.42
N TYR A 131 -7.83 -5.54 -7.09
CA TYR A 131 -7.90 -4.46 -6.11
C TYR A 131 -6.62 -4.41 -5.28
N PHE A 132 -6.09 -3.20 -5.07
CA PHE A 132 -4.81 -3.02 -4.40
C PHE A 132 -4.72 -1.71 -3.59
N GLU A 133 -5.84 -1.29 -3.00
CA GLU A 133 -5.94 -0.04 -2.22
C GLU A 133 -4.83 0.07 -1.18
N ALA A 134 -4.62 -0.98 -0.39
CA ALA A 134 -3.64 -1.01 0.68
C ALA A 134 -2.17 -1.04 0.22
N SER A 135 -1.90 -1.12 -1.08
CA SER A 135 -0.53 -1.10 -1.63
C SER A 135 0.12 0.29 -1.54
N VAL A 136 -0.68 1.37 -1.50
CA VAL A 136 -0.20 2.75 -1.34
C VAL A 136 -0.96 3.43 -0.21
N GLY A 137 -0.23 3.88 0.82
CA GLY A 137 -0.82 4.63 1.93
C GLY A 137 -1.60 3.79 2.94
N GLY A 138 -1.50 2.45 2.90
CA GLY A 138 -2.10 1.55 3.90
C GLY A 138 -3.62 1.77 4.06
N ALA A 139 -4.05 2.39 5.16
CA ALA A 139 -5.46 2.67 5.45
C ALA A 139 -6.04 3.88 4.70
N ILE A 140 -5.23 4.62 3.96
CA ILE A 140 -5.69 5.84 3.27
C ILE A 140 -6.48 5.44 2.03
N PRO A 141 -7.78 5.78 1.92
CA PRO A 141 -8.57 5.49 0.73
C PRO A 141 -8.19 6.49 -0.37
N PHE A 142 -7.16 6.16 -1.15
CA PHE A 142 -6.58 7.04 -2.16
C PHE A 142 -6.70 6.49 -3.58
N LEU A 143 -6.32 5.21 -3.80
CA LEU A 143 -6.29 4.64 -5.15
C LEU A 143 -7.70 4.46 -5.73
N LYS A 144 -8.67 4.06 -4.91
CA LYS A 144 -10.05 3.91 -5.34
C LYS A 144 -10.69 5.27 -5.71
N PRO A 145 -10.61 6.32 -4.90
CA PRO A 145 -11.01 7.67 -5.33
C PRO A 145 -10.32 8.14 -6.61
N LEU A 146 -9.02 7.89 -6.77
CA LEU A 146 -8.28 8.24 -7.98
C LEU A 146 -8.87 7.55 -9.23
N ARG A 147 -9.22 6.26 -9.10
CA ARG A 147 -9.75 5.45 -10.19
C ARG A 147 -11.24 5.69 -10.48
N GLU A 148 -12.05 5.95 -9.44
CA GLU A 148 -13.51 5.96 -9.56
C GLU A 148 -14.10 7.38 -9.40
N SER A 149 -13.64 8.15 -8.40
CA SER A 149 -14.22 9.46 -8.09
C SER A 149 -13.65 10.59 -8.96
N LEU A 150 -12.38 10.48 -9.34
CA LEU A 150 -11.67 11.46 -10.16
C LEU A 150 -11.60 11.09 -11.64
N VAL A 151 -12.33 10.05 -12.07
CA VAL A 151 -12.32 9.58 -13.47
C VAL A 151 -12.75 10.66 -14.48
N GLY A 152 -13.56 11.61 -14.07
CA GLY A 152 -14.02 12.75 -14.89
C GLY A 152 -13.09 13.96 -14.83
N ASP A 153 -12.02 13.91 -14.06
CA ASP A 153 -11.06 15.00 -13.89
C ASP A 153 -9.70 14.63 -14.47
N LYS A 154 -8.86 15.61 -14.71
CA LYS A 154 -7.50 15.40 -15.18
C LYS A 154 -6.51 15.66 -14.05
N VAL A 155 -5.99 14.59 -13.47
CA VAL A 155 -4.90 14.67 -12.50
C VAL A 155 -3.62 15.11 -13.23
N THR A 156 -2.98 16.17 -12.72
CA THR A 156 -1.76 16.74 -13.30
C THR A 156 -0.51 16.31 -12.54
N SER A 157 -0.61 16.22 -11.20
CA SER A 157 0.49 15.75 -10.36
C SER A 157 0.00 15.16 -9.04
N MET A 158 0.83 14.30 -8.45
CA MET A 158 0.64 13.79 -7.09
C MET A 158 1.97 13.85 -6.34
N LEU A 159 1.91 14.33 -5.10
CA LEU A 159 3.04 14.41 -4.17
C LEU A 159 2.70 13.59 -2.94
N GLY A 160 3.49 12.58 -2.63
CA GLY A 160 3.17 11.65 -1.53
C GLY A 160 4.27 11.57 -0.48
N ILE A 161 3.90 11.78 0.80
CA ILE A 161 4.64 11.24 1.93
C ILE A 161 4.09 9.83 2.13
N VAL A 162 4.74 8.82 1.53
CA VAL A 162 4.22 7.46 1.44
C VAL A 162 5.06 6.42 2.19
N ASN A 163 6.09 6.88 2.92
CA ASN A 163 6.88 6.04 3.81
C ASN A 163 6.90 6.63 5.22
N GLY A 164 6.36 5.91 6.19
CA GLY A 164 6.22 6.37 7.57
C GLY A 164 7.55 6.44 8.32
N THR A 165 8.49 5.54 8.05
CA THR A 165 9.81 5.49 8.68
C THR A 165 10.62 6.74 8.36
N THR A 166 10.73 7.07 7.09
CA THR A 166 11.47 8.26 6.64
C THR A 166 10.80 9.56 7.07
N ASN A 167 9.46 9.61 7.07
CA ASN A 167 8.77 10.79 7.58
C ASN A 167 9.01 10.97 9.08
N TYR A 168 8.97 9.88 9.86
CA TYR A 168 9.29 9.92 11.29
C TYR A 168 10.73 10.44 11.53
N ILE A 169 11.71 9.91 10.79
CA ILE A 169 13.12 10.32 10.94
C ILE A 169 13.29 11.82 10.64
N LEU A 170 12.81 12.29 9.50
CA LEU A 170 12.94 13.71 9.12
C LEU A 170 12.16 14.64 10.04
N ASP A 171 11.02 14.21 10.57
CA ASP A 171 10.22 14.96 11.53
C ASP A 171 10.93 15.11 12.89
N GLU A 172 11.51 14.03 13.42
CA GLU A 172 12.29 14.06 14.65
C GLU A 172 13.58 14.87 14.51
N MET A 173 14.29 14.78 13.38
CA MET A 173 15.44 15.64 13.06
C MET A 173 15.01 17.12 13.06
N THR A 174 13.87 17.44 12.46
CA THR A 174 13.36 18.81 12.37
C THR A 174 12.90 19.36 13.72
N THR A 175 12.18 18.57 14.50
CA THR A 175 11.54 19.04 15.75
C THR A 175 12.49 19.02 16.94
N LYS A 176 13.48 18.12 16.96
CA LYS A 176 14.43 17.94 18.09
C LYS A 176 15.86 18.35 17.77
N GLY A 177 16.19 18.64 16.51
CA GLY A 177 17.54 18.99 16.09
C GLY A 177 18.54 17.84 16.26
N LEU A 178 18.08 16.58 16.13
CA LEU A 178 18.92 15.39 16.27
C LEU A 178 19.55 15.00 14.94
N ASP A 179 20.68 14.31 15.01
CA ASP A 179 21.32 13.74 13.83
C ASP A 179 20.59 12.48 13.33
N PHE A 180 20.75 12.20 12.03
CA PHE A 180 20.11 11.06 11.34
C PHE A 180 20.34 9.72 12.05
N ASP A 181 21.59 9.41 12.42
CA ASP A 181 21.95 8.12 13.04
C ASP A 181 21.31 7.92 14.41
N ASP A 182 21.12 8.96 15.18
CA ASP A 182 20.51 8.88 16.50
C ASP A 182 18.99 8.69 16.39
N VAL A 183 18.38 9.39 15.44
CA VAL A 183 16.94 9.23 15.16
C VAL A 183 16.66 7.87 14.53
N LEU A 184 17.53 7.34 13.67
CA LEU A 184 17.36 6.00 13.11
C LEU A 184 17.38 4.92 14.20
N LYS A 185 18.31 5.01 15.18
CA LYS A 185 18.34 4.09 16.34
C LYS A 185 17.06 4.17 17.17
N ASP A 186 16.55 5.39 17.41
CA ASP A 186 15.28 5.60 18.11
C ASP A 186 14.10 5.02 17.34
N ALA A 187 14.06 5.19 16.01
CA ALA A 187 13.05 4.59 15.14
C ALA A 187 13.06 3.06 15.20
N GLN A 188 14.25 2.45 15.21
CA GLN A 188 14.41 1.00 15.37
C GLN A 188 13.95 0.54 16.75
N ALA A 189 14.33 1.23 17.81
CA ALA A 189 13.92 0.90 19.17
C ALA A 189 12.39 0.98 19.39
N LYS A 190 11.71 1.87 18.66
CA LYS A 190 10.26 2.05 18.67
C LYS A 190 9.51 1.15 17.68
N GLY A 191 10.23 0.38 16.87
CA GLY A 191 9.63 -0.50 15.85
C GLY A 191 9.11 0.22 14.61
N TYR A 192 9.51 1.47 14.37
CA TYR A 192 9.21 2.18 13.12
C TYR A 192 10.19 1.84 11.99
N ALA A 193 11.39 1.39 12.31
CA ALA A 193 12.38 0.89 11.37
C ALA A 193 12.78 -0.53 11.73
N GLU A 194 12.97 -1.38 10.72
CA GLU A 194 13.52 -2.73 10.87
C GLU A 194 15.04 -2.69 11.12
N ALA A 195 15.61 -3.85 11.45
CA ALA A 195 17.06 -3.98 11.64
C ALA A 195 17.85 -3.63 10.36
N ASP A 196 17.32 -4.00 9.20
CA ASP A 196 17.78 -3.51 7.90
C ASP A 196 16.75 -2.52 7.33
N PRO A 197 16.95 -1.21 7.51
CA PRO A 197 16.01 -0.19 7.07
C PRO A 197 16.25 0.28 5.63
N THR A 198 17.16 -0.34 4.87
CA THR A 198 17.63 0.11 3.55
C THR A 198 16.45 0.38 2.60
N GLY A 199 15.45 -0.49 2.59
CA GLY A 199 14.26 -0.33 1.75
C GLY A 199 13.51 0.97 1.98
N ASP A 200 13.52 1.46 3.22
CA ASP A 200 12.89 2.72 3.62
C ASP A 200 13.80 3.91 3.39
N ILE A 201 14.98 3.91 4.04
CA ILE A 201 15.87 5.10 4.09
C ILE A 201 16.51 5.44 2.75
N GLU A 202 16.70 4.47 1.86
CA GLU A 202 17.15 4.68 0.48
C GLU A 202 16.00 4.99 -0.50
N GLY A 203 14.73 5.00 -0.03
CA GLY A 203 13.58 5.43 -0.79
C GLY A 203 12.91 4.37 -1.67
N TYR A 204 13.35 3.11 -1.64
CA TYR A 204 12.81 2.05 -2.51
C TYR A 204 11.35 1.69 -2.20
N ASP A 205 10.93 1.73 -0.93
CA ASP A 205 9.52 1.56 -0.56
C ASP A 205 8.65 2.65 -1.18
N ALA A 206 9.09 3.90 -1.08
CA ALA A 206 8.38 5.03 -1.69
C ALA A 206 8.38 4.95 -3.22
N ALA A 207 9.46 4.44 -3.84
CA ALA A 207 9.55 4.28 -5.29
C ALA A 207 8.58 3.23 -5.83
N ASN A 208 8.41 2.09 -5.14
CA ASN A 208 7.38 1.11 -5.51
C ASN A 208 5.98 1.75 -5.51
N LYS A 209 5.69 2.59 -4.52
CA LYS A 209 4.40 3.28 -4.43
C LYS A 209 4.25 4.37 -5.49
N ALA A 210 5.33 5.10 -5.82
CA ALA A 210 5.35 6.09 -6.89
C ALA A 210 5.03 5.46 -8.26
N ALA A 211 5.57 4.29 -8.56
CA ALA A 211 5.26 3.55 -9.78
C ALA A 211 3.77 3.20 -9.89
N ILE A 212 3.15 2.73 -8.78
CA ILE A 212 1.71 2.42 -8.75
C ILE A 212 0.88 3.70 -8.92
N MET A 213 1.24 4.78 -8.21
CA MET A 213 0.57 6.08 -8.31
C MET A 213 0.61 6.61 -9.75
N ALA A 214 1.78 6.57 -10.41
CA ALA A 214 1.95 7.03 -11.78
C ALA A 214 1.14 6.18 -12.76
N THR A 215 1.19 4.85 -12.62
CA THR A 215 0.45 3.92 -13.48
C THR A 215 -1.05 4.18 -13.41
N LEU A 216 -1.60 4.30 -12.20
CA LEU A 216 -3.03 4.49 -12.02
C LEU A 216 -3.49 5.91 -12.36
N GLY A 217 -2.74 6.92 -11.91
CA GLY A 217 -3.14 8.33 -12.05
C GLY A 217 -3.02 8.86 -13.47
N PHE A 218 -2.13 8.27 -14.28
CA PHE A 218 -1.89 8.75 -15.66
C PHE A 218 -2.17 7.69 -16.74
N HIS A 219 -2.81 6.58 -16.35
CA HIS A 219 -3.23 5.50 -17.27
C HIS A 219 -2.09 5.03 -18.21
N THR A 220 -0.89 4.88 -17.64
CA THR A 220 0.30 4.46 -18.39
C THR A 220 1.07 3.41 -17.59
N SER A 221 1.88 2.61 -18.27
CA SER A 221 2.70 1.60 -17.60
C SER A 221 3.96 2.23 -17.05
N VAL A 222 4.09 2.29 -15.72
CA VAL A 222 5.29 2.71 -15.02
C VAL A 222 5.70 1.60 -14.06
N THR A 223 6.95 1.18 -14.14
CA THR A 223 7.55 0.18 -13.25
C THR A 223 8.52 0.83 -12.27
N ILE A 224 9.02 0.06 -11.31
CA ILE A 224 10.05 0.55 -10.38
C ILE A 224 11.32 1.00 -11.11
N ASP A 225 11.64 0.39 -12.25
CA ASP A 225 12.84 0.70 -13.04
C ASP A 225 12.74 2.07 -13.74
N ASP A 226 11.54 2.64 -13.86
CA ASP A 226 11.28 3.95 -14.44
C ASP A 226 11.31 5.08 -13.39
N VAL A 227 11.48 4.75 -12.09
CA VAL A 227 11.45 5.73 -10.99
C VAL A 227 12.88 6.16 -10.63
N SER A 228 13.16 7.46 -10.68
CA SER A 228 14.40 8.03 -10.14
C SER A 228 14.32 8.10 -8.62
N VAL A 229 15.32 7.57 -7.91
CA VAL A 229 15.27 7.42 -6.44
C VAL A 229 16.49 8.04 -5.78
N GLU A 230 16.23 8.88 -4.77
CA GLU A 230 17.21 9.37 -3.82
C GLU A 230 16.65 9.24 -2.39
N GLY A 231 17.40 8.56 -1.50
CA GLY A 231 17.02 8.36 -0.09
C GLY A 231 17.36 9.54 0.80
N ILE A 232 17.18 9.35 2.12
CA ILE A 232 17.39 10.38 3.14
C ILE A 232 18.73 10.25 3.89
N THR A 233 19.53 9.24 3.57
CA THR A 233 20.77 8.90 4.31
C THR A 233 21.84 9.98 4.27
N LYS A 234 21.74 10.93 3.33
CA LYS A 234 22.68 12.05 3.18
C LYS A 234 22.18 13.35 3.84
N ILE A 235 20.98 13.37 4.37
CA ILE A 235 20.40 14.56 5.01
C ILE A 235 21.05 14.75 6.39
N THR A 236 21.61 15.92 6.60
CA THR A 236 22.31 16.29 7.83
C THR A 236 21.46 17.19 8.72
N ALA A 237 21.84 17.34 10.00
CA ALA A 237 21.25 18.33 10.89
C ALA A 237 21.42 19.77 10.38
N ASP A 238 22.52 20.06 9.69
CA ASP A 238 22.77 21.38 9.08
C ASP A 238 21.80 21.66 7.93
N ASP A 239 21.47 20.63 7.10
CA ASP A 239 20.47 20.77 6.04
C ASP A 239 19.07 21.07 6.62
N ILE A 240 18.73 20.39 7.71
CA ILE A 240 17.47 20.64 8.44
C ILE A 240 17.45 22.07 9.02
N ALA A 241 18.54 22.52 9.63
CA ALA A 241 18.63 23.85 10.19
C ALA A 241 18.53 24.93 9.09
N ALA A 242 19.20 24.73 7.95
CA ALA A 242 19.13 25.62 6.79
C ALA A 242 17.70 25.69 6.22
N ALA A 243 17.03 24.56 6.06
CA ALA A 243 15.63 24.51 5.62
C ALA A 243 14.71 25.29 6.57
N THR A 244 14.87 25.08 7.88
CA THR A 244 14.09 25.77 8.92
C THR A 244 14.29 27.28 8.88
N ALA A 245 15.52 27.74 8.69
CA ALA A 245 15.84 29.17 8.57
C ALA A 245 15.14 29.83 7.36
N GLU A 246 14.83 29.05 6.31
CA GLU A 246 14.08 29.51 5.13
C GLU A 246 12.55 29.30 5.25
N ASN A 247 12.02 28.96 6.42
CA ASN A 247 10.62 28.57 6.62
C ASN A 247 10.18 27.39 5.74
N LYS A 248 11.06 26.40 5.60
CA LYS A 248 10.84 25.16 4.86
C LYS A 248 11.07 23.95 5.75
N VAL A 249 10.54 22.79 5.32
CA VAL A 249 10.85 21.49 5.89
C VAL A 249 11.34 20.54 4.80
N ILE A 250 12.14 19.56 5.19
CA ILE A 250 12.56 18.47 4.30
C ILE A 250 11.61 17.28 4.52
N LYS A 251 11.02 16.78 3.44
CA LYS A 251 10.20 15.56 3.42
C LYS A 251 10.67 14.66 2.29
N LEU A 252 10.69 13.33 2.52
CA LEU A 252 10.88 12.39 1.41
C LEU A 252 9.56 12.31 0.62
N LEU A 253 9.56 12.81 -0.61
CA LEU A 253 8.37 12.82 -1.44
C LEU A 253 8.48 11.82 -2.61
N ALA A 254 7.43 11.05 -2.81
CA ALA A 254 7.12 10.45 -4.09
C ALA A 254 6.40 11.51 -4.94
N VAL A 255 7.03 11.92 -6.03
CA VAL A 255 6.52 12.96 -6.93
C VAL A 255 6.25 12.33 -8.28
N VAL A 256 5.01 12.34 -8.72
CA VAL A 256 4.59 11.84 -10.03
C VAL A 256 3.83 12.94 -10.77
N GLU A 257 4.22 13.18 -12.01
CA GLU A 257 3.73 14.31 -12.80
C GLU A 257 3.47 13.88 -14.24
N ASN A 258 2.36 14.36 -14.79
CA ASN A 258 2.09 14.24 -16.22
C ASN A 258 2.53 15.55 -16.91
N THR A 259 3.58 15.49 -17.72
CA THR A 259 4.19 16.63 -18.37
C THR A 259 4.07 16.50 -19.88
N ASP A 260 4.32 17.58 -20.62
CA ASP A 260 4.35 17.57 -22.09
C ASP A 260 5.39 16.60 -22.66
N ALA A 261 6.43 16.27 -21.89
CA ALA A 261 7.47 15.31 -22.24
C ALA A 261 7.12 13.86 -21.88
N GLY A 262 5.99 13.64 -21.19
CA GLY A 262 5.55 12.35 -20.69
C GLY A 262 5.45 12.30 -19.16
N VAL A 263 5.19 11.10 -18.64
CA VAL A 263 5.06 10.88 -17.20
C VAL A 263 6.43 10.84 -16.54
N SER A 264 6.58 11.59 -15.44
CA SER A 264 7.76 11.61 -14.58
C SER A 264 7.41 10.99 -13.22
N ALA A 265 8.24 10.08 -12.73
CA ALA A 265 8.12 9.49 -11.40
C ALA A 265 9.48 9.58 -10.68
N ARG A 266 9.48 10.20 -9.49
CA ARG A 266 10.70 10.46 -8.72
C ARG A 266 10.44 10.32 -7.22
N VAL A 267 11.44 9.87 -6.49
CA VAL A 267 11.47 9.88 -5.02
C VAL A 267 12.73 10.58 -4.56
N TYR A 268 12.59 11.62 -3.76
CA TYR A 268 13.73 12.39 -3.27
C TYR A 268 13.38 13.23 -2.05
N PRO A 269 14.37 13.62 -1.22
CA PRO A 269 14.20 14.62 -0.17
C PRO A 269 13.89 15.98 -0.78
N ALA A 270 12.68 16.47 -0.56
CA ALA A 270 12.19 17.74 -1.11
C ALA A 270 12.11 18.82 -0.04
N LEU A 271 12.55 20.03 -0.38
CA LEU A 271 12.34 21.24 0.41
C LEU A 271 10.95 21.80 0.09
N ILE A 272 10.03 21.76 1.06
CA ILE A 272 8.68 22.30 0.91
C ILE A 272 8.44 23.47 1.87
N SER A 273 7.62 24.44 1.45
CA SER A 273 7.22 25.55 2.31
C SER A 273 6.46 25.03 3.53
N ASN A 274 6.67 25.66 4.70
CA ASN A 274 5.88 25.40 5.91
C ASN A 274 4.37 25.66 5.72
N THR A 275 3.99 26.41 4.69
CA THR A 275 2.57 26.65 4.35
C THR A 275 1.97 25.57 3.46
N HIS A 276 2.77 24.66 2.91
CA HIS A 276 2.27 23.55 2.11
C HIS A 276 1.58 22.51 3.00
N PRO A 277 0.39 21.97 2.63
CA PRO A 277 -0.34 21.01 3.46
C PRO A 277 0.51 19.81 3.90
N LEU A 278 1.40 19.28 3.05
CA LEU A 278 2.29 18.17 3.39
C LEU A 278 3.30 18.50 4.49
N ALA A 279 3.60 19.78 4.75
CA ALA A 279 4.50 20.16 5.83
C ALA A 279 3.95 19.81 7.22
N SER A 280 2.63 19.76 7.37
CA SER A 280 1.93 19.41 8.61
C SER A 280 1.81 17.91 8.88
N VAL A 281 2.35 17.05 8.02
CA VAL A 281 2.32 15.60 8.19
C VAL A 281 3.46 15.17 9.10
N HIS A 282 3.14 14.84 10.35
CA HIS A 282 4.10 14.53 11.40
C HIS A 282 4.20 13.02 11.71
N GLY A 283 5.29 12.64 12.36
CA GLY A 283 5.56 11.28 12.81
C GLY A 283 5.53 10.26 11.68
N SER A 284 4.93 9.10 11.92
CA SER A 284 4.83 8.02 10.92
C SER A 284 3.59 8.10 10.03
N PHE A 285 2.87 9.22 10.02
CA PHE A 285 1.70 9.40 9.16
C PHE A 285 2.10 9.59 7.71
N ASN A 286 1.19 9.19 6.82
CA ASN A 286 1.31 9.35 5.38
C ASN A 286 0.27 10.34 4.86
N ALA A 287 0.57 10.93 3.71
CA ALA A 287 -0.39 11.74 2.96
C ALA A 287 -0.06 11.74 1.48
N VAL A 288 -1.08 11.86 0.65
CA VAL A 288 -0.94 12.10 -0.78
C VAL A 288 -1.70 13.37 -1.12
N PHE A 289 -1.00 14.30 -1.73
CA PHE A 289 -1.52 15.56 -2.24
C PHE A 289 -1.67 15.43 -3.76
N VAL A 290 -2.88 15.66 -4.25
CA VAL A 290 -3.25 15.48 -5.66
C VAL A 290 -3.63 16.83 -6.23
N LYS A 291 -3.09 17.17 -7.39
CA LYS A 291 -3.51 18.33 -8.18
C LYS A 291 -4.32 17.85 -9.38
N ALA A 292 -5.52 18.38 -9.51
CA ALA A 292 -6.44 18.07 -10.58
C ALA A 292 -6.95 19.36 -11.24
N GLU A 293 -7.36 19.30 -12.51
CA GLU A 293 -7.75 20.51 -13.25
C GLU A 293 -9.07 21.11 -12.76
N ALA A 294 -10.03 20.27 -12.36
CA ALA A 294 -11.36 20.73 -11.93
C ALA A 294 -11.55 20.70 -10.41
N ALA A 295 -11.01 19.70 -9.71
CA ALA A 295 -11.13 19.55 -8.26
C ALA A 295 -10.07 20.36 -7.49
N ASP A 296 -9.17 21.06 -8.18
CA ASP A 296 -8.04 21.76 -7.59
C ASP A 296 -7.15 20.84 -6.72
N ASP A 297 -6.83 21.27 -5.52
CA ASP A 297 -5.92 20.60 -4.61
C ASP A 297 -6.70 19.69 -3.64
N LEU A 298 -6.38 18.41 -3.66
CA LEU A 298 -6.93 17.41 -2.74
C LEU A 298 -5.82 16.82 -1.87
N MET A 299 -6.12 16.48 -0.63
CA MET A 299 -5.20 15.79 0.27
C MET A 299 -5.86 14.60 0.94
N PHE A 300 -5.21 13.45 0.85
CA PHE A 300 -5.58 12.22 1.54
C PHE A 300 -4.56 11.96 2.63
N TYR A 301 -5.00 11.80 3.87
CA TYR A 301 -4.14 11.70 5.04
C TYR A 301 -4.57 10.58 5.98
N GLY A 302 -3.61 9.86 6.54
CA GLY A 302 -3.91 8.81 7.50
C GLY A 302 -2.70 7.94 7.86
N ARG A 303 -2.97 6.75 8.41
CA ARG A 303 -1.92 5.77 8.71
C ARG A 303 -1.51 5.01 7.46
N GLY A 304 -0.23 5.10 7.12
CA GLY A 304 0.35 4.47 5.94
C GLY A 304 0.70 3.00 6.10
N ALA A 305 0.64 2.45 7.33
CA ALA A 305 0.98 1.07 7.65
C ALA A 305 0.29 0.61 8.95
N GLY A 306 0.40 -0.68 9.24
CA GLY A 306 -0.13 -1.33 10.43
C GLY A 306 -1.08 -2.47 10.08
N GLY A 307 -1.20 -3.49 10.96
CA GLY A 307 -2.02 -4.66 10.71
C GLY A 307 -3.49 -4.32 10.43
N ALA A 308 -4.20 -3.83 11.42
CA ALA A 308 -5.61 -3.47 11.31
C ALA A 308 -5.87 -2.28 10.33
N PRO A 309 -5.07 -1.18 10.34
CA PRO A 309 -5.22 -0.12 9.35
C PRO A 309 -5.12 -0.61 7.90
N THR A 310 -4.12 -1.43 7.58
CA THR A 310 -3.92 -1.97 6.22
C THR A 310 -5.01 -2.98 5.85
N ALA A 311 -5.45 -3.81 6.82
CA ALA A 311 -6.52 -4.78 6.59
C ALA A 311 -7.88 -4.13 6.34
N SER A 312 -8.09 -2.89 6.80
CA SER A 312 -9.37 -2.18 6.62
C SER A 312 -9.58 -1.63 5.22
N ALA A 313 -8.51 -1.43 4.45
CA ALA A 313 -8.56 -0.96 3.07
C ALA A 313 -8.77 -2.08 2.07
#